data_f1b38ef57b5bdb6e8b0cd81a76c8d408
#
_entry.id   f1b38ef57b5bdb6e8b0cd81a76c8d408
#
_cell.length_a   1.000
_cell.length_b   1.000
_cell.length_c   1.000
_cell.angle_alpha   90.00
_cell.angle_beta   90.00
_cell.angle_gamma   90.00
#
_symmetry.space_group_name_H-M   'P 1'
#
loop_
_entity.id
_entity.type
_entity.pdbx_description
1 polymer ?
#
loop_
_entity_poly.entity_id
_entity_poly.type
_entity_poly.pdbx_seq_one_letter_code
_entity_poly.pdbx_strand_id
1 'polypeptide(L)'
;MRTWKSSYTFIRNFLPLVLVFCMGTSELLYAEENETYDEKSMLQEAGDFFGAGAEGLADVIEKIFKEHGRPNAYIKGTEGSGALVVGARFGEGTLQRKAGGSVPVFWSGPSIGFDAGGNLSKVFVLIYDLPNTDAIFQRFPAVDGSFYYIGGVGANYHQMDGIVLAPIRLGVGLRAGVNIGYMHYKREKSWNPF
;
A
#
# COMPACT_ATOMS: atom_id res chain seq x y z
N MET A 1 -36.60 -57.09 37.27
CA MET A 1 -37.20 -56.13 36.35
C MET A 1 -36.69 -54.73 36.67
N ARG A 2 -35.69 -54.23 35.94
CA ARG A 2 -35.26 -52.84 36.03
C ARG A 2 -35.26 -52.28 34.59
N THR A 3 -36.11 -51.32 34.39
CA THR A 3 -36.38 -50.67 33.12
C THR A 3 -35.27 -49.64 32.84
N TRP A 4 -34.61 -49.76 31.70
CA TRP A 4 -33.68 -48.79 31.13
C TRP A 4 -34.48 -47.72 30.40
N LYS A 5 -34.44 -46.48 30.86
CA LYS A 5 -34.96 -45.31 30.14
C LYS A 5 -33.86 -44.32 29.83
N SER A 6 -33.64 -44.19 28.54
CA SER A 6 -33.43 -42.93 27.83
C SER A 6 -32.17 -42.14 28.06
N SER A 7 -31.29 -42.19 27.09
CA SER A 7 -30.19 -41.20 26.85
C SER A 7 -30.29 -40.66 25.40
N TYR A 8 -31.39 -40.05 25.03
CA TYR A 8 -31.53 -39.43 23.69
C TYR A 8 -31.87 -37.94 23.71
N THR A 9 -31.64 -37.23 24.82
CA THR A 9 -32.05 -35.84 24.91
C THR A 9 -30.88 -34.83 24.72
N PHE A 10 -29.66 -35.30 24.48
CA PHE A 10 -28.48 -34.39 24.48
C PHE A 10 -27.97 -33.98 23.09
N ILE A 11 -28.50 -34.51 21.98
CA ILE A 11 -27.97 -34.24 20.62
C ILE A 11 -28.77 -33.17 19.87
N ARG A 12 -29.97 -32.77 20.36
CA ARG A 12 -30.86 -31.90 19.60
C ARG A 12 -30.58 -30.41 19.75
N ASN A 13 -29.77 -30.01 20.73
CA ASN A 13 -29.46 -28.57 20.98
C ASN A 13 -28.11 -28.11 20.47
N PHE A 14 -27.28 -28.97 19.87
CA PHE A 14 -25.96 -28.57 19.36
C PHE A 14 -25.94 -28.22 17.86
N LEU A 15 -26.98 -28.58 17.12
CA LEU A 15 -27.03 -28.39 15.66
C LEU A 15 -27.23 -26.91 15.22
N PRO A 16 -28.01 -26.05 15.92
CA PRO A 16 -28.16 -24.67 15.49
C PRO A 16 -26.94 -23.76 15.76
N LEU A 17 -26.07 -24.14 16.70
CA LEU A 17 -24.91 -23.30 17.04
C LEU A 17 -23.77 -23.39 16.01
N VAL A 18 -23.62 -24.54 15.36
CA VAL A 18 -22.58 -24.72 14.30
C VAL A 18 -22.98 -24.02 13.00
N LEU A 19 -24.28 -23.95 12.67
CA LEU A 19 -24.76 -23.24 11.47
C LEU A 19 -24.67 -21.72 11.57
N VAL A 20 -24.80 -21.15 12.77
CA VAL A 20 -24.63 -19.70 12.97
C VAL A 20 -23.17 -19.29 12.88
N PHE A 21 -22.22 -20.15 13.27
CA PHE A 21 -20.78 -19.85 13.18
C PHE A 21 -20.26 -19.87 11.72
N CYS A 22 -20.82 -20.70 10.84
CA CYS A 22 -20.45 -20.72 9.41
C CYS A 22 -21.01 -19.53 8.61
N MET A 23 -22.13 -18.92 9.01
CA MET A 23 -22.68 -17.75 8.32
C MET A 23 -21.90 -16.46 8.63
N GLY A 24 -21.36 -16.31 9.84
CA GLY A 24 -20.61 -15.11 10.21
C GLY A 24 -19.24 -14.97 9.53
N THR A 25 -18.61 -16.08 9.16
CA THR A 25 -17.28 -16.03 8.52
C THR A 25 -17.33 -15.63 7.04
N SER A 26 -18.42 -15.96 6.34
CA SER A 26 -18.59 -15.58 4.93
C SER A 26 -18.91 -14.09 4.74
N GLU A 27 -19.63 -13.46 5.66
CA GLU A 27 -19.92 -12.03 5.59
C GLU A 27 -18.68 -11.18 5.89
N LEU A 28 -17.81 -11.61 6.81
CA LEU A 28 -16.57 -10.92 7.12
C LEU A 28 -15.57 -10.99 5.95
N LEU A 29 -15.44 -12.15 5.29
CA LEU A 29 -14.59 -12.30 4.12
C LEU A 29 -15.10 -11.48 2.93
N TYR A 30 -16.42 -11.42 2.73
CA TYR A 30 -17.02 -10.63 1.65
C TYR A 30 -16.92 -9.12 1.90
N ALA A 31 -17.01 -8.66 3.17
CA ALA A 31 -16.81 -7.27 3.54
C ALA A 31 -15.35 -6.83 3.29
N GLU A 32 -14.37 -7.65 3.67
CA GLU A 32 -12.95 -7.36 3.45
C GLU A 32 -12.61 -7.28 1.95
N GLU A 33 -13.19 -8.12 1.12
CA GLU A 33 -13.01 -8.08 -0.34
C GLU A 33 -13.56 -6.79 -0.97
N ASN A 34 -14.61 -6.21 -0.42
CA ASN A 34 -15.20 -4.97 -0.90
C ASN A 34 -14.41 -3.72 -0.48
N GLU A 35 -13.59 -3.79 0.56
CA GLU A 35 -12.81 -2.65 1.07
C GLU A 35 -11.36 -2.60 0.56
N THR A 36 -10.91 -3.60 -0.19
CA THR A 36 -9.54 -3.70 -0.72
C THR A 36 -9.52 -3.90 -2.23
N TYR A 37 -8.40 -3.51 -2.87
CA TYR A 37 -8.17 -3.72 -4.29
C TYR A 37 -7.53 -5.08 -4.55
N ASP A 38 -7.95 -5.76 -5.60
CA ASP A 38 -7.28 -6.96 -6.09
C ASP A 38 -6.02 -6.62 -6.90
N GLU A 39 -5.13 -7.61 -7.04
CA GLU A 39 -3.84 -7.46 -7.72
C GLU A 39 -4.01 -7.06 -9.19
N LYS A 40 -4.96 -7.69 -9.91
CA LYS A 40 -5.21 -7.42 -11.32
C LYS A 40 -5.64 -5.97 -11.54
N SER A 41 -6.53 -5.45 -10.69
CA SER A 41 -6.96 -4.05 -10.74
C SER A 41 -5.79 -3.11 -10.48
N MET A 42 -4.92 -3.40 -9.51
CA MET A 42 -3.77 -2.56 -9.20
C MET A 42 -2.71 -2.61 -10.29
N LEU A 43 -2.49 -3.77 -10.90
CA LEU A 43 -1.59 -3.91 -12.04
C LEU A 43 -2.09 -3.10 -13.25
N GLN A 44 -3.39 -3.15 -13.53
CA GLN A 44 -4.00 -2.36 -14.59
C GLN A 44 -3.87 -0.85 -14.32
N GLU A 45 -4.26 -0.40 -13.12
CA GLU A 45 -4.19 1.02 -12.72
C GLU A 45 -2.76 1.58 -12.77
N ALA A 46 -1.78 0.80 -12.32
CA ALA A 46 -0.38 1.18 -12.37
C ALA A 46 0.15 1.15 -13.81
N GLY A 47 -0.22 0.14 -14.61
CA GLY A 47 0.15 0.03 -16.01
C GLY A 47 -0.36 1.20 -16.85
N ASP A 48 -1.64 1.55 -16.69
CA ASP A 48 -2.26 2.70 -17.36
C ASP A 48 -1.59 4.02 -16.94
N PHE A 49 -1.23 4.14 -15.67
CA PHE A 49 -0.57 5.32 -15.14
C PHE A 49 0.87 5.45 -15.65
N PHE A 50 1.67 4.40 -15.60
CA PHE A 50 3.07 4.45 -16.04
C PHE A 50 3.20 4.47 -17.57
N GLY A 51 2.34 3.76 -18.29
CA GLY A 51 2.39 3.58 -19.74
C GLY A 51 3.31 2.43 -20.15
N ALA A 52 3.59 2.34 -21.45
CA ALA A 52 4.45 1.29 -22.01
C ALA A 52 5.89 1.41 -21.48
N GLY A 53 6.53 0.26 -21.21
CA GLY A 53 7.94 0.19 -20.80
C GLY A 53 8.19 -0.17 -19.33
N ALA A 54 7.15 -0.59 -18.60
CA ALA A 54 7.26 -1.04 -17.21
C ALA A 54 7.42 -2.58 -17.13
N GLU A 55 8.46 -3.15 -17.73
CA GLU A 55 8.64 -4.61 -17.84
C GLU A 55 8.64 -5.32 -16.47
N GLY A 56 9.22 -4.73 -15.43
CA GLY A 56 9.27 -5.30 -14.09
C GLY A 56 8.05 -4.98 -13.21
N LEU A 57 7.03 -4.27 -13.73
CA LEU A 57 5.92 -3.79 -12.91
C LEU A 57 5.06 -4.94 -12.34
N ALA A 58 4.79 -5.95 -13.15
CA ALA A 58 4.00 -7.11 -12.73
C ALA A 58 4.69 -7.86 -11.59
N ASP A 59 5.98 -8.15 -11.73
CA ASP A 59 6.77 -8.86 -10.73
C ASP A 59 6.86 -8.07 -9.41
N VAL A 60 6.99 -6.74 -9.50
CA VAL A 60 7.04 -5.85 -8.34
C VAL A 60 5.70 -5.84 -7.62
N ILE A 61 4.58 -5.69 -8.33
CA ILE A 61 3.22 -5.70 -7.73
C ILE A 61 2.92 -7.06 -7.12
N GLU A 62 3.19 -8.17 -7.83
CA GLU A 62 3.00 -9.52 -7.30
C GLU A 62 3.79 -9.73 -5.99
N LYS A 63 5.06 -9.28 -5.96
CA LYS A 63 5.88 -9.36 -4.75
C LYS A 63 5.26 -8.59 -3.58
N ILE A 64 4.82 -7.34 -3.82
CA ILE A 64 4.20 -6.52 -2.77
C ILE A 64 2.90 -7.17 -2.27
N PHE A 65 2.07 -7.72 -3.17
CA PHE A 65 0.85 -8.43 -2.79
C PHE A 65 1.12 -9.71 -1.98
N LYS A 66 2.20 -10.43 -2.28
CA LYS A 66 2.61 -11.60 -1.48
C LYS A 66 3.07 -11.22 -0.07
N GLU A 67 3.69 -10.05 0.08
CA GLU A 67 4.24 -9.59 1.36
C GLU A 67 3.20 -8.89 2.25
N HIS A 68 2.29 -8.11 1.66
CA HIS A 68 1.36 -7.25 2.39
C HIS A 68 -0.13 -7.50 2.09
N GLY A 69 -0.45 -8.42 1.19
CA GLY A 69 -1.85 -8.70 0.82
C GLY A 69 -2.46 -7.63 -0.08
N ARG A 70 -3.71 -7.28 0.16
CA ARG A 70 -4.53 -6.39 -0.68
C ARG A 70 -4.54 -4.96 -0.14
N PRO A 71 -4.14 -3.94 -0.91
CA PRO A 71 -4.18 -2.55 -0.46
C PRO A 71 -5.63 -2.03 -0.41
N ASN A 72 -5.90 -1.11 0.52
CA ASN A 72 -7.19 -0.43 0.63
C ASN A 72 -7.18 1.00 0.08
N ALA A 73 -6.01 1.49 -0.34
CA ALA A 73 -5.86 2.76 -1.02
C ALA A 73 -4.61 2.77 -1.93
N TYR A 74 -4.54 3.75 -2.83
CA TYR A 74 -3.33 4.01 -3.62
C TYR A 74 -3.18 5.49 -3.95
N ILE A 75 -1.97 5.92 -4.29
CA ILE A 75 -1.68 7.27 -4.78
C ILE A 75 -1.10 7.17 -6.19
N LYS A 76 -1.59 8.00 -7.10
CA LYS A 76 -0.96 8.33 -8.39
C LYS A 76 -0.37 9.73 -8.32
N GLY A 77 0.90 9.88 -8.62
CA GLY A 77 1.51 11.19 -8.55
C GLY A 77 2.85 11.30 -9.24
N THR A 78 3.42 12.47 -9.12
CA THR A 78 4.75 12.80 -9.63
C THR A 78 5.63 13.31 -8.51
N GLU A 79 6.91 12.99 -8.56
CA GLU A 79 7.89 13.51 -7.62
C GLU A 79 9.12 14.01 -8.35
N GLY A 80 9.72 15.05 -7.79
CA GLY A 80 11.01 15.55 -8.17
C GLY A 80 11.99 15.45 -7.01
N SER A 81 13.23 15.17 -7.31
CA SER A 81 14.32 15.20 -6.33
C SER A 81 15.49 16.02 -6.85
N GLY A 82 16.18 16.70 -5.93
CA GLY A 82 17.43 17.38 -6.20
C GLY A 82 18.42 17.03 -5.10
N ALA A 83 19.51 16.37 -5.47
CA ALA A 83 20.57 16.01 -4.55
C ALA A 83 21.94 15.99 -5.24
N LEU A 84 22.93 16.57 -4.59
CA LEU A 84 24.35 16.40 -4.92
C LEU A 84 25.08 15.56 -3.85
N VAL A 85 24.47 14.65 -3.21
CA VAL A 85 24.83 13.69 -2.17
C VAL A 85 23.66 13.61 -1.17
N VAL A 86 23.24 14.71 -0.58
CA VAL A 86 22.06 14.87 0.27
C VAL A 86 21.17 15.94 -0.34
N GLY A 87 19.89 15.67 -0.44
CA GLY A 87 18.92 16.60 -1.00
C GLY A 87 17.53 16.40 -0.43
N ALA A 88 16.56 16.95 -1.14
CA ALA A 88 15.17 16.84 -0.80
C ALA A 88 14.37 16.28 -1.98
N ARG A 89 13.31 15.55 -1.66
CA ARG A 89 12.31 15.04 -2.58
C ARG A 89 11.00 15.72 -2.27
N PHE A 90 10.29 16.10 -3.33
CA PHE A 90 8.96 16.68 -3.26
C PHE A 90 8.07 16.00 -4.28
N GLY A 91 6.83 15.77 -3.91
CA GLY A 91 5.87 15.20 -4.83
C GLY A 91 4.45 15.69 -4.55
N GLU A 92 3.62 15.46 -5.54
CA GLU A 92 2.19 15.72 -5.49
C GLU A 92 1.43 14.65 -6.25
N GLY A 93 0.20 14.37 -5.81
CA GLY A 93 -0.62 13.34 -6.42
C GLY A 93 -2.03 13.32 -5.87
N THR A 94 -2.72 12.22 -6.17
CA THR A 94 -4.09 11.99 -5.73
C THR A 94 -4.17 10.65 -5.01
N LEU A 95 -4.63 10.69 -3.78
CA LEU A 95 -5.00 9.51 -2.99
C LEU A 95 -6.39 9.03 -3.43
N GLN A 96 -6.51 7.75 -3.73
CA GLN A 96 -7.75 7.05 -4.03
C GLN A 96 -7.97 5.97 -2.96
N ARG A 97 -9.14 5.95 -2.32
CA ARG A 97 -9.51 4.90 -1.35
C ARG A 97 -10.55 3.96 -1.95
N LYS A 98 -10.46 2.69 -1.65
CA LYS A 98 -11.46 1.70 -2.08
C LYS A 98 -12.83 1.96 -1.47
N ALA A 99 -12.89 2.38 -0.22
CA ALA A 99 -14.11 2.81 0.47
C ALA A 99 -14.74 4.10 -0.11
N GLY A 100 -14.12 4.66 -1.16
CA GLY A 100 -14.56 5.88 -1.82
C GLY A 100 -13.81 7.12 -1.34
N GLY A 101 -13.86 8.14 -2.20
CA GLY A 101 -13.17 9.42 -1.99
C GLY A 101 -11.81 9.50 -2.68
N SER A 102 -11.52 10.71 -3.14
CA SER A 102 -10.28 11.08 -3.82
C SER A 102 -9.86 12.44 -3.29
N VAL A 103 -8.61 12.54 -2.81
CA VAL A 103 -8.09 13.79 -2.26
C VAL A 103 -6.69 14.09 -2.81
N PRO A 104 -6.36 15.38 -3.02
CA PRO A 104 -5.00 15.76 -3.34
C PRO A 104 -4.09 15.51 -2.14
N VAL A 105 -2.88 15.04 -2.42
CA VAL A 105 -1.84 14.81 -1.42
C VAL A 105 -0.52 15.36 -1.92
N PHE A 106 0.25 15.92 -0.99
CA PHE A 106 1.60 16.40 -1.23
C PHE A 106 2.56 15.68 -0.31
N TRP A 107 3.80 15.47 -0.72
CA TRP A 107 4.79 14.87 0.17
C TRP A 107 6.15 15.48 -0.01
N SER A 108 6.94 15.36 1.05
CA SER A 108 8.33 15.74 1.05
C SER A 108 9.15 14.81 1.95
N GLY A 109 10.43 14.71 1.69
CA GLY A 109 11.34 13.93 2.51
C GLY A 109 12.79 14.11 2.09
N PRO A 110 13.75 13.64 2.90
CA PRO A 110 15.14 13.62 2.51
C PRO A 110 15.37 12.67 1.33
N SER A 111 16.34 12.99 0.49
CA SER A 111 16.83 12.10 -0.56
C SER A 111 18.35 12.04 -0.50
N ILE A 112 18.91 10.87 -0.82
CA ILE A 112 20.35 10.67 -0.95
C ILE A 112 20.60 10.13 -2.35
N GLY A 113 21.59 10.68 -3.04
CA GLY A 113 21.97 10.25 -4.37
C GLY A 113 22.55 11.38 -5.19
N PHE A 114 23.03 11.03 -6.39
CA PHE A 114 23.44 11.98 -7.40
C PHE A 114 22.28 12.16 -8.38
N ASP A 115 21.48 13.17 -8.16
CA ASP A 115 20.43 13.59 -9.09
C ASP A 115 20.73 15.02 -9.57
N ALA A 116 21.62 15.13 -10.52
CA ALA A 116 21.99 16.38 -11.16
C ALA A 116 21.01 16.71 -12.29
N GLY A 117 19.76 16.99 -11.96
CA GLY A 117 18.76 17.40 -12.93
C GLY A 117 17.35 17.20 -12.41
N GLY A 118 16.53 18.24 -12.39
CA GLY A 118 15.15 18.25 -11.92
C GLY A 118 14.21 17.37 -12.75
N ASN A 119 14.42 16.09 -12.76
CA ASN A 119 13.57 15.14 -13.46
C ASN A 119 12.36 14.81 -12.59
N LEU A 120 11.17 15.10 -13.13
CA LEU A 120 9.93 14.61 -12.57
C LEU A 120 9.78 13.12 -12.93
N SER A 121 9.58 12.28 -11.94
CA SER A 121 9.28 10.86 -12.11
C SER A 121 7.86 10.55 -11.63
N LYS A 122 7.20 9.65 -12.34
CA LYS A 122 5.92 9.09 -11.90
C LYS A 122 6.15 8.18 -10.70
N VAL A 123 5.25 8.23 -9.74
CA VAL A 123 5.21 7.33 -8.59
C VAL A 123 3.80 6.80 -8.37
N PHE A 124 3.71 5.49 -8.16
CA PHE A 124 2.48 4.81 -7.80
C PHE A 124 2.68 4.20 -6.40
N VAL A 125 1.84 4.56 -5.43
CA VAL A 125 2.00 4.11 -4.05
C VAL A 125 0.84 3.21 -3.68
N LEU A 126 1.11 1.94 -3.38
CA LEU A 126 0.13 1.05 -2.75
C LEU A 126 0.08 1.34 -1.26
N ILE A 127 -1.11 1.35 -0.68
CA ILE A 127 -1.34 1.71 0.73
C ILE A 127 -2.19 0.62 1.38
N TYR A 128 -1.70 0.16 2.53
CA TYR A 128 -2.29 -0.92 3.32
C TYR A 128 -2.73 -0.39 4.67
N ASP A 129 -3.85 -0.91 5.16
CA ASP A 129 -4.38 -0.63 6.50
C ASP A 129 -4.62 0.86 6.79
N LEU A 130 -4.98 1.64 5.77
CA LEU A 130 -5.32 3.06 5.94
C LEU A 130 -6.73 3.17 6.54
N PRO A 131 -6.90 3.55 7.82
CA PRO A 131 -8.21 3.52 8.49
C PRO A 131 -9.14 4.63 7.96
N ASN A 132 -8.58 5.78 7.65
CA ASN A 132 -9.30 6.93 7.11
C ASN A 132 -8.34 7.84 6.32
N THR A 133 -8.88 8.80 5.60
CA THR A 133 -8.10 9.72 4.76
C THR A 133 -7.12 10.59 5.57
N ASP A 134 -7.47 10.93 6.81
CA ASP A 134 -6.65 11.82 7.63
C ASP A 134 -5.38 11.16 8.13
N ALA A 135 -5.40 9.84 8.28
CA ALA A 135 -4.27 9.06 8.75
C ALA A 135 -3.06 9.04 7.78
N ILE A 136 -3.24 9.45 6.51
CA ILE A 136 -2.12 9.58 5.58
C ILE A 136 -1.24 10.80 5.89
N PHE A 137 -1.80 11.87 6.50
CA PHE A 137 -1.12 13.14 6.69
C PHE A 137 -0.18 13.13 7.89
N GLN A 138 0.89 12.36 7.80
CA GLN A 138 1.93 12.19 8.82
C GLN A 138 3.27 11.79 8.19
N ARG A 139 4.28 11.55 9.02
CA ARG A 139 5.59 11.06 8.60
C ARG A 139 5.63 9.54 8.65
N PHE A 140 6.08 8.95 7.54
CA PHE A 140 6.29 7.51 7.42
C PHE A 140 7.79 7.23 7.30
N PRO A 141 8.44 6.71 8.33
CA PRO A 141 9.81 6.24 8.24
C PRO A 141 9.99 5.16 7.19
N ALA A 142 11.14 5.15 6.53
CA ALA A 142 11.50 4.05 5.66
C ALA A 142 11.79 2.79 6.48
N VAL A 143 11.40 1.64 5.95
CA VAL A 143 11.72 0.33 6.51
C VAL A 143 13.08 -0.11 5.97
N ASP A 144 14.03 -0.37 6.84
CA ASP A 144 15.39 -0.78 6.47
C ASP A 144 15.38 -2.08 5.68
N GLY A 145 16.22 -2.15 4.64
CA GLY A 145 16.33 -3.34 3.81
C GLY A 145 15.14 -3.66 2.92
N SER A 146 14.12 -2.80 2.88
CA SER A 146 12.89 -3.01 2.11
C SER A 146 13.03 -2.65 0.62
N PHE A 147 14.16 -2.08 0.20
CA PHE A 147 14.36 -1.69 -1.20
C PHE A 147 14.60 -2.90 -2.09
N TYR A 148 13.91 -2.95 -3.21
CA TYR A 148 14.18 -3.90 -4.29
C TYR A 148 13.96 -3.27 -5.66
N TYR A 149 14.58 -3.89 -6.68
CA TYR A 149 14.58 -3.41 -8.05
C TYR A 149 14.46 -4.59 -9.02
N ILE A 150 13.46 -4.55 -9.90
CA ILE A 150 13.18 -5.60 -10.87
C ILE A 150 12.82 -4.93 -12.20
N GLY A 151 13.51 -5.29 -13.29
CA GLY A 151 13.15 -4.89 -14.66
C GLY A 151 12.92 -3.39 -14.87
N GLY A 152 13.74 -2.53 -14.26
CA GLY A 152 13.56 -1.07 -14.38
C GLY A 152 12.60 -0.46 -13.38
N VAL A 153 11.99 -1.25 -12.50
CA VAL A 153 11.01 -0.80 -11.50
C VAL A 153 11.59 -0.96 -10.10
N GLY A 154 11.59 0.11 -9.32
CA GLY A 154 12.02 0.11 -7.93
C GLY A 154 10.86 0.29 -6.97
N ALA A 155 10.93 -0.39 -5.83
CA ALA A 155 10.00 -0.20 -4.72
C ALA A 155 10.72 -0.29 -3.38
N ASN A 156 10.13 0.33 -2.37
CA ASN A 156 10.57 0.26 -0.98
C ASN A 156 9.36 0.45 -0.06
N TYR A 157 9.50 0.18 1.24
CA TYR A 157 8.41 0.34 2.18
C TYR A 157 8.66 1.49 3.15
N HIS A 158 7.57 2.14 3.53
CA HIS A 158 7.48 3.09 4.62
C HIS A 158 6.36 2.65 5.55
N GLN A 159 6.54 2.78 6.84
CA GLN A 159 5.54 2.30 7.80
C GLN A 159 5.41 3.24 9.00
N MET A 160 4.17 3.48 9.43
CA MET A 160 3.82 4.19 10.65
C MET A 160 2.43 3.79 11.13
N ASP A 161 2.27 3.57 12.44
CA ASP A 161 1.00 3.25 13.09
C ASP A 161 0.19 2.10 12.43
N GLY A 162 0.89 1.07 11.97
CA GLY A 162 0.28 -0.07 11.28
C GLY A 162 0.02 0.16 9.80
N ILE A 163 0.05 1.40 9.30
CA ILE A 163 -0.15 1.72 7.89
C ILE A 163 1.16 1.46 7.14
N VAL A 164 1.09 0.71 6.03
CA VAL A 164 2.23 0.47 5.15
C VAL A 164 2.03 1.16 3.81
N LEU A 165 3.07 1.85 3.36
CA LEU A 165 3.15 2.49 2.04
C LEU A 165 4.21 1.78 1.22
N ALA A 166 3.88 1.40 -0.02
CA ALA A 166 4.79 0.79 -0.98
C ALA A 166 4.90 1.66 -2.25
N PRO A 167 5.73 2.71 -2.25
CA PRO A 167 5.96 3.52 -3.44
C PRO A 167 6.73 2.73 -4.51
N ILE A 168 6.15 2.69 -5.71
CA ILE A 168 6.68 2.08 -6.92
C ILE A 168 7.10 3.18 -7.88
N ARG A 169 8.30 3.07 -8.46
CA ARG A 169 8.91 4.08 -9.35
C ARG A 169 9.52 3.41 -10.57
N LEU A 170 9.41 4.05 -11.73
CA LEU A 170 10.09 3.62 -12.95
C LEU A 170 11.42 4.36 -13.15
N GLY A 171 12.33 3.73 -13.87
CA GLY A 171 13.57 4.36 -14.32
C GLY A 171 14.57 4.61 -13.18
N VAL A 172 14.42 3.95 -12.06
CA VAL A 172 15.32 4.06 -10.90
C VAL A 172 16.57 3.22 -11.12
N GLY A 173 17.35 3.45 -12.16
CA GLY A 173 18.64 2.77 -12.36
C GLY A 173 19.52 2.85 -11.11
N LEU A 174 20.83 2.96 -11.27
CA LEU A 174 21.82 3.22 -10.17
C LEU A 174 21.54 4.50 -9.33
N ARG A 175 20.47 5.23 -9.70
CA ARG A 175 19.90 6.36 -8.97
C ARG A 175 18.90 5.95 -7.87
N ALA A 176 18.82 4.67 -7.55
CA ALA A 176 18.08 4.20 -6.39
C ALA A 176 18.72 4.82 -5.14
N GLY A 177 18.41 6.08 -4.91
CA GLY A 177 18.67 6.70 -3.63
C GLY A 177 18.00 5.79 -2.62
N VAL A 178 18.80 5.07 -1.85
CA VAL A 178 18.33 4.35 -0.69
C VAL A 178 17.46 5.37 0.04
N ASN A 179 16.17 5.12 0.16
CA ASN A 179 15.27 5.96 0.94
C ASN A 179 15.68 5.85 2.40
N ILE A 180 16.72 6.59 2.75
CA ILE A 180 17.16 6.74 4.12
C ILE A 180 16.37 7.91 4.67
N GLY A 181 15.49 7.63 5.63
CA GLY A 181 14.75 8.70 6.30
C GLY A 181 13.24 8.45 6.32
N TYR A 182 12.48 9.41 5.88
CA TYR A 182 11.02 9.36 5.95
C TYR A 182 10.37 10.05 4.74
N MET A 183 9.08 9.80 4.56
CA MET A 183 8.18 10.57 3.69
C MET A 183 7.13 11.26 4.56
N HIS A 184 6.97 12.55 4.43
CA HIS A 184 5.96 13.33 5.13
C HIS A 184 4.85 13.72 4.16
N TYR A 185 3.67 13.13 4.33
CA TYR A 185 2.48 13.46 3.54
C TYR A 185 1.74 14.63 4.16
N LYS A 186 1.29 15.57 3.34
CA LYS A 186 0.71 16.86 3.74
C LYS A 186 -0.55 17.16 2.90
N ARG A 187 -1.45 17.98 3.46
CA ARG A 187 -2.66 18.46 2.75
C ARG A 187 -2.34 19.59 1.78
N GLU A 188 -1.29 20.34 2.06
CA GLU A 188 -0.89 21.52 1.30
C GLU A 188 0.54 21.38 0.79
N LYS A 189 0.80 22.01 -0.33
CA LYS A 189 2.14 22.07 -0.92
C LYS A 189 3.09 22.84 0.00
N SER A 190 4.19 22.21 0.37
CA SER A 190 5.21 22.82 1.22
C SER A 190 6.60 22.54 0.65
N TRP A 191 7.40 23.58 0.55
CA TRP A 191 8.80 23.49 0.13
C TRP A 191 9.76 23.19 1.31
N ASN A 192 9.22 23.09 2.52
CA ASN A 192 10.00 22.64 3.67
C ASN A 192 10.04 21.11 3.69
N PRO A 193 11.21 20.47 3.49
CA PRO A 193 11.35 19.01 3.49
C PRO A 193 11.35 18.40 4.90
N PHE A 194 11.43 19.22 5.96
CA PHE A 194 11.58 18.79 7.36
C PHE A 194 10.33 19.03 8.19
#